data_ce5b041225b045e3e11f4aace4d058a7
#
_entry.id   ce5b041225b045e3e11f4aace4d058a7
#
_cell.length_a   1.000
_cell.length_b   1.000
_cell.length_c   1.000
_cell.angle_alpha   90.00
_cell.angle_beta   90.00
_cell.angle_gamma   90.00
#
_symmetry.space_group_name_H-M   'P 1'
#
loop_
_entity.id
_entity.type
_entity.pdbx_description
1 polymer ?
#
loop_
_entity_poly.entity_id
_entity_poly.type
_entity_poly.pdbx_seq_one_letter_code
_entity_poly.pdbx_strand_id
1 'polypeptide(L)'
;MVDYFLKQAEVPLVKMFEGVHRRTLGTTDEAMLCEFELEQGATIPEHSHMNDQVGYVISGKLALTIGGETQHLRAGDSYAIPGGILHSGVALEDTVIIDAFSPPRNDYRTEAR
;
A
#
# COMPACT_ATOMS: atom_id res chain seq x y z
N MET A 1 -22.69 -0.36 -1.43
CA MET A 1 -22.74 -1.81 -1.72
C MET A 1 -21.34 -2.35 -1.87
N VAL A 2 -21.11 -3.55 -1.33
CA VAL A 2 -19.79 -4.19 -1.41
C VAL A 2 -19.72 -5.04 -2.67
N ASP A 3 -18.66 -4.86 -3.46
CA ASP A 3 -18.33 -5.76 -4.56
C ASP A 3 -17.66 -7.00 -3.97
N TYR A 4 -18.29 -8.15 -4.08
CA TYR A 4 -17.73 -9.39 -3.53
C TYR A 4 -16.49 -9.85 -4.30
N PHE A 5 -16.38 -9.54 -5.57
CA PHE A 5 -15.28 -9.96 -6.42
C PHE A 5 -14.76 -8.79 -7.25
N LEU A 6 -13.45 -8.71 -7.37
CA LEU A 6 -12.77 -7.72 -8.20
C LEU A 6 -11.70 -8.44 -9.02
N LYS A 7 -11.70 -8.17 -10.31
CA LYS A 7 -10.66 -8.68 -11.21
C LYS A 7 -9.58 -7.60 -11.33
N GLN A 8 -8.36 -7.92 -10.96
CA GLN A 8 -7.25 -6.96 -10.93
C GLN A 8 -7.14 -6.16 -12.23
N ALA A 9 -7.30 -6.82 -13.40
CA ALA A 9 -7.19 -6.17 -14.69
C ALA A 9 -8.29 -5.14 -14.96
N GLU A 10 -9.40 -5.19 -14.21
CA GLU A 10 -10.53 -4.27 -14.37
C GLU A 10 -10.49 -3.13 -13.37
N VAL A 11 -9.54 -3.14 -12.44
CA VAL A 11 -9.42 -2.10 -11.40
C VAL A 11 -8.46 -1.03 -11.89
N PRO A 12 -8.86 0.25 -11.88
CA PRO A 12 -8.00 1.33 -12.32
C PRO A 12 -6.69 1.42 -11.53
N LEU A 13 -5.60 1.66 -12.25
CA LEU A 13 -4.30 1.96 -11.63
C LEU A 13 -4.20 3.47 -11.49
N VAL A 14 -4.18 3.95 -10.25
CA VAL A 14 -4.21 5.38 -9.93
C VAL A 14 -2.83 5.85 -9.53
N LYS A 15 -2.35 6.91 -10.19
CA LYS A 15 -1.06 7.51 -9.81
C LYS A 15 -1.20 8.23 -8.47
N MET A 16 -0.34 7.88 -7.52
CA MET A 16 -0.29 8.47 -6.19
C MET A 16 0.81 9.51 -6.08
N PHE A 17 2.01 9.15 -6.49
CA PHE A 17 3.21 9.97 -6.52
C PHE A 17 3.99 9.58 -7.76
N GLU A 18 5.06 10.29 -8.06
CA GLU A 18 5.94 9.92 -9.17
C GLU A 18 6.46 8.51 -8.95
N GLY A 19 6.18 7.62 -9.90
CA GLY A 19 6.59 6.22 -9.84
C GLY A 19 5.79 5.33 -8.88
N VAL A 20 4.73 5.85 -8.26
CA VAL A 20 3.92 5.08 -7.31
C VAL A 20 2.47 5.06 -7.76
N HIS A 21 1.95 3.86 -8.00
CA HIS A 21 0.57 3.66 -8.44
C HIS A 21 -0.16 2.70 -7.50
N ARG A 22 -1.47 2.85 -7.41
CA ARG A 22 -2.33 2.08 -6.53
C ARG A 22 -3.53 1.49 -7.28
N ARG A 23 -3.85 0.24 -6.94
CA ARG A 23 -5.18 -0.34 -7.20
C ARG A 23 -5.85 -0.56 -5.85
N THR A 24 -7.04 -0.01 -5.67
CA THR A 24 -7.85 -0.32 -4.50
C THR A 24 -8.66 -1.58 -4.81
N LEU A 25 -8.39 -2.64 -4.07
CA LEU A 25 -8.98 -3.95 -4.27
C LEU A 25 -10.17 -4.17 -3.31
N GLY A 26 -10.40 -5.41 -2.88
CA GLY A 26 -11.52 -5.76 -2.03
C GLY A 26 -11.65 -4.85 -0.81
N THR A 27 -12.86 -4.35 -0.57
CA THR A 27 -13.12 -3.38 0.50
C THR A 27 -14.47 -3.68 1.14
N THR A 28 -14.48 -3.71 2.47
CA THR A 28 -15.70 -3.78 3.27
C THR A 28 -15.80 -2.52 4.13
N ASP A 29 -16.77 -2.46 5.03
CA ASP A 29 -16.88 -1.32 5.94
C ASP A 29 -15.69 -1.21 6.89
N GLU A 30 -15.01 -2.32 7.17
CA GLU A 30 -13.97 -2.38 8.20
C GLU A 30 -12.57 -2.70 7.69
N ALA A 31 -12.42 -3.09 6.43
CA ALA A 31 -11.11 -3.47 5.88
C ALA A 31 -11.01 -3.15 4.39
N MET A 32 -9.81 -2.84 3.96
CA MET A 32 -9.52 -2.50 2.57
C MET A 32 -8.18 -3.12 2.18
N LEU A 33 -8.14 -3.69 0.98
CA LEU A 33 -6.91 -4.21 0.40
C LEU A 33 -6.49 -3.32 -0.76
N CYS A 34 -5.22 -2.92 -0.77
CA CYS A 34 -4.63 -2.12 -1.85
C CYS A 34 -3.37 -2.80 -2.39
N GLU A 35 -3.20 -2.72 -3.70
CA GLU A 35 -1.96 -3.11 -4.37
C GLU A 35 -1.23 -1.83 -4.78
N PHE A 36 0.06 -1.75 -4.45
CA PHE A 36 0.91 -0.64 -4.88
C PHE A 36 2.01 -1.16 -5.80
N GLU A 37 2.22 -0.44 -6.90
CA GLU A 37 3.33 -0.68 -7.82
C GLU A 37 4.27 0.51 -7.71
N LEU A 38 5.52 0.24 -7.39
CA LEU A 38 6.54 1.27 -7.21
C LEU A 38 7.67 1.04 -8.21
N GLU A 39 7.99 2.05 -9.00
CA GLU A 39 9.17 2.01 -9.87
C GLU A 39 10.44 2.17 -9.03
N GLN A 40 11.54 1.59 -9.49
CA GLN A 40 12.84 1.76 -8.85
C GLN A 40 13.14 3.23 -8.60
N GLY A 41 13.54 3.57 -7.37
CA GLY A 41 13.86 4.93 -6.97
C GLY A 41 12.66 5.74 -6.49
N ALA A 42 11.43 5.25 -6.68
CA ALA A 42 10.24 5.96 -6.22
C ALA A 42 10.21 6.03 -4.70
N THR A 43 9.71 7.16 -4.19
CA THR A 43 9.61 7.39 -2.75
C THR A 43 8.16 7.55 -2.32
N ILE A 44 7.84 6.99 -1.16
CA ILE A 44 6.61 7.28 -0.44
C ILE A 44 7.00 8.23 0.68
N PRO A 45 6.55 9.51 0.63
CA PRO A 45 6.93 10.50 1.64
C PRO A 45 6.50 10.10 3.04
N GLU A 46 7.23 10.58 4.05
CA GLU A 46 6.87 10.32 5.43
C GLU A 46 5.48 10.87 5.74
N HIS A 47 4.65 10.02 6.32
CA HIS A 47 3.28 10.36 6.70
C HIS A 47 2.78 9.43 7.79
N SER A 48 1.62 9.76 8.33
CA SER A 48 0.89 8.88 9.24
C SER A 48 -0.60 8.99 8.94
N HIS A 49 -1.35 8.01 9.39
CA HIS A 49 -2.80 7.99 9.30
C HIS A 49 -3.35 7.17 10.46
N MET A 50 -4.62 7.36 10.77
CA MET A 50 -5.25 6.69 11.90
C MET A 50 -5.42 5.18 11.69
N ASN A 51 -5.44 4.73 10.43
CA ASN A 51 -5.68 3.34 10.08
C ASN A 51 -4.49 2.46 10.47
N ASP A 52 -4.78 1.25 10.94
CA ASP A 52 -3.75 0.20 10.99
C ASP A 52 -3.46 -0.24 9.57
N GLN A 53 -2.21 -0.59 9.32
CA GLN A 53 -1.76 -1.05 8.00
C GLN A 53 -0.85 -2.25 8.19
N VAL A 54 -1.17 -3.35 7.51
CA VAL A 54 -0.27 -4.50 7.43
C VAL A 54 -0.01 -4.79 5.97
N GLY A 55 1.22 -5.12 5.64
CA GLY A 55 1.61 -5.28 4.25
C GLY A 55 2.50 -6.46 3.98
N TYR A 56 2.62 -6.79 2.70
CA TYR A 56 3.37 -7.95 2.23
C TYR A 56 4.06 -7.59 0.92
N VAL A 57 5.35 -7.86 0.82
CA VAL A 57 6.10 -7.60 -0.41
C VAL A 57 5.91 -8.78 -1.36
N ILE A 58 5.29 -8.52 -2.51
CA ILE A 58 5.06 -9.52 -3.55
C ILE A 58 6.33 -9.73 -4.37
N SER A 59 6.97 -8.63 -4.77
CA SER A 59 8.18 -8.66 -5.59
C SER A 59 9.00 -7.39 -5.37
N GLY A 60 10.28 -7.46 -5.67
CA GLY A 60 11.17 -6.31 -5.60
C GLY A 60 11.88 -6.18 -4.26
N LYS A 61 12.27 -4.94 -3.95
CA LYS A 61 13.02 -4.62 -2.74
C LYS A 61 12.65 -3.22 -2.28
N LEU A 62 12.24 -3.12 -1.02
CA LEU A 62 11.73 -1.90 -0.42
C LEU A 62 12.53 -1.54 0.84
N ALA A 63 13.04 -0.32 0.91
CA ALA A 63 13.56 0.22 2.16
C ALA A 63 12.39 0.92 2.85
N LEU A 64 11.90 0.34 3.93
CA LEU A 64 10.73 0.84 4.65
C LEU A 64 11.14 1.34 6.03
N THR A 65 10.73 2.56 6.36
CA THR A 65 10.99 3.18 7.66
C THR A 65 9.69 3.30 8.42
N ILE A 66 9.64 2.69 9.60
CA ILE A 66 8.46 2.70 10.48
C ILE A 66 8.92 3.13 11.86
N GLY A 67 8.36 4.23 12.37
CA GLY A 67 8.70 4.71 13.70
C GLY A 67 10.18 4.99 13.87
N GLY A 68 10.85 5.44 12.81
CA GLY A 68 12.28 5.76 12.83
C GLY A 68 13.21 4.58 12.56
N GLU A 69 12.69 3.36 12.44
CA GLU A 69 13.50 2.17 12.13
C GLU A 69 13.38 1.83 10.66
N THR A 70 14.50 1.68 9.97
CA THR A 70 14.52 1.31 8.54
C THR A 70 14.96 -0.14 8.38
N GLN A 71 14.21 -0.89 7.57
CA GLN A 71 14.56 -2.24 7.18
C GLN A 71 14.46 -2.38 5.67
N HIS A 72 15.31 -3.23 5.08
CA HIS A 72 15.24 -3.58 3.67
C HIS A 72 14.43 -4.88 3.55
N LEU A 73 13.29 -4.77 2.88
CA LEU A 73 12.35 -5.88 2.73
C LEU A 73 12.38 -6.42 1.32
N ARG A 74 12.20 -7.72 1.18
CA ARG A 74 12.20 -8.47 -0.08
C ARG A 74 10.89 -9.24 -0.21
N ALA A 75 10.69 -9.83 -1.38
CA ALA A 75 9.52 -10.69 -1.63
C ALA A 75 9.37 -11.72 -0.50
N GLY A 76 8.17 -11.80 0.04
CA GLY A 76 7.84 -12.69 1.15
C GLY A 76 7.93 -12.04 2.54
N ASP A 77 8.54 -10.87 2.64
CA ASP A 77 8.60 -10.15 3.93
C ASP A 77 7.32 -9.35 4.15
N SER A 78 6.98 -9.16 5.41
CA SER A 78 5.78 -8.41 5.78
C SER A 78 6.11 -7.35 6.83
N TYR A 79 5.17 -6.44 7.03
CA TYR A 79 5.30 -5.36 8.00
C TYR A 79 3.96 -5.01 8.60
N ALA A 80 4.00 -4.40 9.79
CA ALA A 80 2.81 -3.94 10.48
C ALA A 80 3.05 -2.51 10.97
N ILE A 81 2.13 -1.62 10.64
CA ILE A 81 2.20 -0.20 10.98
C ILE A 81 0.96 0.15 11.79
N PRO A 82 1.07 0.27 13.11
CA PRO A 82 -0.07 0.71 13.92
C PRO A 82 -0.50 2.13 13.53
N GLY A 83 -1.78 2.40 13.71
CA GLY A 83 -2.32 3.75 13.44
C GLY A 83 -1.56 4.83 14.17
N GLY A 84 -1.28 5.93 13.47
CA GLY A 84 -0.58 7.09 14.02
C GLY A 84 0.95 7.03 13.95
N ILE A 85 1.54 5.90 13.56
CA ILE A 85 3.00 5.78 13.49
C ILE A 85 3.50 6.32 12.15
N LEU A 86 4.49 7.23 12.20
CA LEU A 86 5.11 7.80 11.01
C LEU A 86 5.85 6.72 10.22
N HIS A 87 5.69 6.74 8.91
CA HIS A 87 6.35 5.78 8.03
C HIS A 87 6.61 6.38 6.65
N SER A 88 7.60 5.83 5.97
CA SER A 88 8.03 6.25 4.64
C SER A 88 8.70 5.07 3.95
N GLY A 89 8.89 5.16 2.63
CA GLY A 89 9.53 4.09 1.88
C GLY A 89 10.25 4.55 0.64
N VAL A 90 11.22 3.75 0.21
CA VAL A 90 11.94 3.94 -1.05
C VAL A 90 12.03 2.59 -1.74
N ALA A 91 11.59 2.52 -2.99
CA ALA A 91 11.73 1.31 -3.80
C ALA A 91 13.18 1.23 -4.30
N LEU A 92 13.90 0.20 -3.88
CA LEU A 92 15.28 -0.02 -4.32
C LEU A 92 15.34 -0.75 -5.66
N GLU A 93 14.25 -1.39 -6.05
CA GLU A 93 13.99 -2.04 -7.33
C GLU A 93 12.52 -1.80 -7.66
N ASP A 94 12.08 -2.14 -8.87
CA ASP A 94 10.65 -2.18 -9.15
C ASP A 94 9.98 -3.13 -8.15
N THR A 95 8.96 -2.65 -7.46
CA THR A 95 8.39 -3.33 -6.30
C THR A 95 6.87 -3.37 -6.40
N VAL A 96 6.29 -4.50 -6.00
CA VAL A 96 4.85 -4.65 -5.82
C VAL A 96 4.60 -5.05 -4.37
N ILE A 97 3.73 -4.30 -3.70
CA ILE A 97 3.32 -4.60 -2.33
C ILE A 97 1.80 -4.66 -2.24
N ILE A 98 1.32 -5.43 -1.28
CA ILE A 98 -0.11 -5.50 -0.93
C ILE A 98 -0.24 -4.99 0.50
N ASP A 99 -1.13 -4.02 0.70
CA ASP A 99 -1.43 -3.45 2.01
C ASP A 99 -2.89 -3.65 2.37
N ALA A 100 -3.14 -4.07 3.62
CA ALA A 100 -4.47 -4.10 4.19
C ALA A 100 -4.59 -2.96 5.20
N PHE A 101 -5.69 -2.21 5.11
CA PHE A 101 -5.99 -1.10 6.01
C PHE A 101 -7.25 -1.38 6.79
N SER A 102 -7.24 -1.06 8.09
CA SER A 102 -8.43 -1.14 8.94
C SER A 102 -8.45 0.05 9.92
N PRO A 103 -9.51 0.88 9.94
CA PRO A 103 -10.59 0.90 8.93
C PRO A 103 -10.08 1.29 7.54
N PRO A 104 -10.90 1.17 6.51
CA PRO A 104 -10.52 1.57 5.17
C PRO A 104 -10.05 3.01 5.09
N ARG A 105 -9.06 3.26 4.22
CA ARG A 105 -8.64 4.62 3.85
C ARG A 105 -9.73 5.22 2.96
N ASN A 106 -10.47 6.21 3.45
CA ASN A 106 -11.55 6.83 2.68
C ASN A 106 -11.02 7.52 1.42
N ASP A 107 -9.84 8.08 1.50
CA ASP A 107 -9.17 8.71 0.36
C ASP A 107 -8.74 7.71 -0.72
N TYR A 108 -8.71 6.41 -0.40
CA TYR A 108 -8.38 5.35 -1.36
C TYR A 108 -9.61 4.66 -1.93
N ARG A 109 -10.81 4.98 -1.46
CA ARG A 109 -12.03 4.47 -2.07
C ARG A 109 -12.16 5.08 -3.44
N THR A 110 -12.42 4.26 -4.45
CA THR A 110 -12.62 4.78 -5.78
C THR A 110 -14.09 4.71 -6.14
N GLU A 111 -14.61 5.77 -6.71
CA GLU A 111 -16.00 5.83 -7.15
C GLU A 111 -16.18 5.26 -8.54
N ALA A 112 -15.08 4.91 -9.20
CA ALA A 112 -15.10 4.33 -10.54
C ALA A 112 -15.53 2.86 -10.55
N ARG A 113 -15.72 2.27 -9.38
CA ARG A 113 -16.13 0.86 -9.26
C ARG A 113 -17.59 0.76 -8.95
#